data_607659f3f8a9b32b9865c61d0dde9493
#
_entry.id   607659f3f8a9b32b9865c61d0dde9493
#
_cell.length_a   1.000
_cell.length_b   1.000
_cell.length_c   1.000
_cell.angle_alpha   90.00
_cell.angle_beta   90.00
_cell.angle_gamma   90.00
#
_symmetry.space_group_name_H-M   'P 1'
#
loop_
_entity.id
_entity.type
_entity.pdbx_description
1 polymer ?
#
loop_
_entity_poly.entity_id
_entity_poly.type
_entity_poly.pdbx_seq_one_letter_code
_entity_poly.pdbx_strand_id
1 'polypeptide(L)'
;MKKPVIGITGNEKTHPDDDIMMSYAAKGFVEGVKDAGGIPIILPIGDQEMACHYISMIDKLILTGGQNVDPKFYGEPKTIDSDDYHLQRDIFELALIKEAIKQKKPIFSVCRGTQLFNVAMGGTLYQDIEDHWQDCSAEYTTQRLVTEPDTVLREI
;
A
#
# COMPACT_ATOMS: atom_id res chain seq x y z
N MET A 1 -7.72 -3.74 27.39
CA MET A 1 -7.66 -2.66 26.38
C MET A 1 -8.33 -3.13 25.09
N LYS A 2 -9.03 -2.26 24.37
CA LYS A 2 -9.64 -2.61 23.08
C LYS A 2 -8.52 -2.77 22.04
N LYS A 3 -8.52 -3.91 21.32
CA LYS A 3 -7.53 -4.12 20.24
C LYS A 3 -7.80 -3.16 19.08
N PRO A 4 -6.78 -2.51 18.51
CA PRO A 4 -6.97 -1.62 17.37
C PRO A 4 -7.35 -2.41 16.12
N VAL A 5 -8.25 -1.85 15.32
CA VAL A 5 -8.63 -2.38 14.01
C VAL A 5 -7.72 -1.76 12.95
N ILE A 6 -7.02 -2.60 12.19
CA ILE A 6 -6.04 -2.17 11.19
C ILE A 6 -6.55 -2.52 9.80
N GLY A 7 -6.83 -1.49 8.99
CA GLY A 7 -7.16 -1.66 7.58
C GLY A 7 -5.91 -1.94 6.75
N ILE A 8 -5.94 -2.99 5.95
CA ILE A 8 -4.86 -3.39 5.04
C ILE A 8 -5.40 -3.23 3.62
N THR A 9 -4.78 -2.39 2.78
CA THR A 9 -5.27 -2.22 1.41
C THR A 9 -5.14 -3.50 0.62
N GLY A 10 -6.24 -3.89 -0.03
CA GLY A 10 -6.32 -5.06 -0.86
C GLY A 10 -5.81 -4.79 -2.29
N ASN A 11 -5.49 -5.86 -2.97
CA ASN A 11 -5.24 -5.91 -4.40
C ASN A 11 -6.22 -6.87 -5.05
N GLU A 12 -6.23 -6.93 -6.36
CA GLU A 12 -7.10 -7.82 -7.13
C GLU A 12 -6.27 -8.69 -8.06
N LYS A 13 -6.71 -9.91 -8.25
CA LYS A 13 -6.16 -10.83 -9.25
C LYS A 13 -7.23 -11.82 -9.70
N THR A 14 -7.13 -12.26 -10.94
CA THR A 14 -7.94 -13.36 -11.45
C THR A 14 -7.38 -14.68 -10.93
N HIS A 15 -8.26 -15.54 -10.44
CA HIS A 15 -7.90 -16.91 -10.08
C HIS A 15 -7.50 -17.69 -11.36
N PRO A 16 -6.40 -18.43 -11.36
CA PRO A 16 -5.85 -19.02 -12.59
C PRO A 16 -6.72 -20.12 -13.21
N ASP A 17 -7.57 -20.80 -12.42
CA ASP A 17 -8.30 -21.98 -12.86
C ASP A 17 -9.76 -21.70 -13.28
N ASP A 18 -10.38 -20.63 -12.80
CA ASP A 18 -11.82 -20.39 -12.93
C ASP A 18 -12.22 -18.96 -13.31
N ASP A 19 -11.27 -18.12 -13.67
CA ASP A 19 -11.46 -16.71 -14.07
C ASP A 19 -12.23 -15.84 -13.04
N ILE A 20 -12.28 -16.27 -11.78
CA ILE A 20 -12.91 -15.49 -10.72
C ILE A 20 -11.97 -14.38 -10.26
N MET A 21 -12.47 -13.14 -10.25
CA MET A 21 -11.74 -12.01 -9.67
C MET A 21 -11.74 -12.12 -8.14
N MET A 22 -10.55 -12.05 -7.54
CA MET A 22 -10.37 -12.12 -6.10
C MET A 22 -9.76 -10.85 -5.56
N SER A 23 -10.31 -10.34 -4.46
CA SER A 23 -9.65 -9.32 -3.65
C SER A 23 -8.76 -10.02 -2.62
N TYR A 24 -7.51 -9.59 -2.47
CA TYR A 24 -6.55 -10.25 -1.57
C TYR A 24 -5.56 -9.27 -0.96
N ALA A 25 -4.91 -9.67 0.12
CA ALA A 25 -3.68 -9.08 0.63
C ALA A 25 -2.69 -10.19 0.97
N ALA A 26 -1.39 -9.90 0.89
CA ALA A 26 -0.37 -10.87 1.26
C ALA A 26 -0.52 -11.26 2.74
N LYS A 27 -0.44 -12.56 3.02
CA LYS A 27 -0.64 -13.13 4.36
C LYS A 27 0.25 -12.49 5.42
N GLY A 28 1.49 -12.12 5.06
CA GLY A 28 2.44 -11.48 5.96
C GLY A 28 1.91 -10.19 6.62
N PHE A 29 1.12 -9.37 5.91
CA PHE A 29 0.48 -8.19 6.51
C PHE A 29 -0.56 -8.58 7.56
N VAL A 30 -1.36 -9.61 7.27
CA VAL A 30 -2.40 -10.09 8.20
C VAL A 30 -1.75 -10.67 9.47
N GLU A 31 -0.73 -11.50 9.33
CA GLU A 31 -0.02 -12.08 10.46
C GLU A 31 0.72 -11.01 11.27
N GLY A 32 1.44 -10.09 10.63
CA GLY A 32 2.14 -9.00 11.32
C GLY A 32 1.21 -8.12 12.16
N VAL A 33 -0.01 -7.84 11.67
CA VAL A 33 -1.02 -7.11 12.45
C VAL A 33 -1.47 -7.91 13.67
N LYS A 34 -1.68 -9.23 13.53
CA LYS A 34 -2.05 -10.10 14.65
C LYS A 34 -0.95 -10.19 15.70
N ASP A 35 0.30 -10.35 15.26
CA ASP A 35 1.47 -10.44 16.14
C ASP A 35 1.67 -9.14 16.93
N ALA A 36 1.39 -7.99 16.30
CA ALA A 36 1.35 -6.69 16.96
C ALA A 36 0.11 -6.46 17.85
N GLY A 37 -0.78 -7.46 17.99
CA GLY A 37 -1.97 -7.40 18.85
C GLY A 37 -3.17 -6.67 18.25
N GLY A 38 -3.16 -6.33 16.95
CA GLY A 38 -4.25 -5.70 16.23
C GLY A 38 -5.28 -6.69 15.66
N ILE A 39 -6.34 -6.15 15.10
CA ILE A 39 -7.36 -6.89 14.33
C ILE A 39 -7.20 -6.51 12.86
N PRO A 40 -6.73 -7.41 11.97
CA PRO A 40 -6.56 -7.10 10.55
C PRO A 40 -7.90 -7.14 9.82
N ILE A 41 -8.15 -6.15 8.97
CA ILE A 41 -9.25 -6.13 8.00
C ILE A 41 -8.68 -5.80 6.63
N ILE A 42 -8.90 -6.66 5.64
CA ILE A 42 -8.55 -6.38 4.25
C ILE A 42 -9.61 -5.46 3.66
N LEU A 43 -9.18 -4.31 3.13
CA LEU A 43 -10.05 -3.33 2.47
C LEU A 43 -10.05 -3.64 0.97
N PRO A 44 -11.14 -4.19 0.40
CA PRO A 44 -11.24 -4.38 -1.04
C PRO A 44 -11.24 -3.02 -1.76
N ILE A 45 -10.80 -3.02 -3.02
CA ILE A 45 -10.84 -1.82 -3.86
C ILE A 45 -12.28 -1.36 -3.99
N GLY A 46 -12.51 -0.07 -3.77
CA GLY A 46 -13.80 0.58 -3.86
C GLY A 46 -13.71 1.94 -4.55
N ASP A 47 -14.72 2.75 -4.36
CA ASP A 47 -14.76 4.14 -4.81
C ASP A 47 -14.36 5.14 -3.70
N GLN A 48 -14.41 6.43 -4.03
CA GLN A 48 -14.04 7.48 -3.09
C GLN A 48 -15.00 7.60 -1.89
N GLU A 49 -16.28 7.26 -2.07
CA GLU A 49 -17.27 7.27 -0.98
C GLU A 49 -16.98 6.14 0.01
N MET A 50 -16.68 4.95 -0.49
CA MET A 50 -16.25 3.81 0.30
C MET A 50 -14.99 4.10 1.11
N ALA A 51 -14.03 4.87 0.57
CA ALA A 51 -12.81 5.24 1.29
C ALA A 51 -13.12 5.98 2.61
N CYS A 52 -14.07 6.90 2.61
CA CYS A 52 -14.49 7.61 3.82
C CYS A 52 -15.05 6.65 4.88
N HIS A 53 -15.89 5.72 4.47
CA HIS A 53 -16.48 4.73 5.36
C HIS A 53 -15.43 3.79 5.95
N TYR A 54 -14.53 3.24 5.12
CA TYR A 54 -13.46 2.35 5.59
C TYR A 54 -12.54 3.03 6.61
N ILE A 55 -12.11 4.27 6.34
CA ILE A 55 -11.25 4.99 7.29
C ILE A 55 -11.96 5.27 8.62
N SER A 56 -13.28 5.50 8.59
CA SER A 56 -14.06 5.68 9.82
C SER A 56 -14.17 4.41 10.67
N MET A 57 -14.08 3.24 10.06
CA MET A 57 -14.22 1.93 10.72
C MET A 57 -12.92 1.40 11.32
N ILE A 58 -11.76 1.92 10.90
CA ILE A 58 -10.44 1.44 11.31
C ILE A 58 -9.73 2.44 12.23
N ASP A 59 -8.76 1.93 12.98
CA ASP A 59 -7.92 2.77 13.85
C ASP A 59 -6.62 3.20 13.15
N LYS A 60 -6.07 2.38 12.25
CA LYS A 60 -4.84 2.63 11.49
C LYS A 60 -4.94 2.02 10.10
N LEU A 61 -4.17 2.55 9.14
CA LEU A 61 -4.14 2.10 7.75
C LEU A 61 -2.77 1.53 7.39
N ILE A 62 -2.75 0.39 6.69
CA ILE A 62 -1.56 -0.15 6.02
C ILE A 62 -1.77 -0.08 4.52
N LEU A 63 -0.86 0.62 3.82
CA LEU A 63 -0.78 0.64 2.36
C LEU A 63 0.18 -0.45 1.92
N THR A 64 -0.30 -1.37 1.09
CA THR A 64 0.46 -2.55 0.67
C THR A 64 1.23 -2.32 -0.63
N GLY A 65 2.14 -3.25 -0.95
CA GLY A 65 2.84 -3.32 -2.23
C GLY A 65 1.93 -3.71 -3.40
N GLY A 66 2.49 -3.76 -4.59
CA GLY A 66 1.79 -4.18 -5.81
C GLY A 66 2.27 -3.47 -7.07
N GLN A 67 1.38 -3.27 -8.03
CA GLN A 67 1.60 -2.68 -9.35
C GLN A 67 2.19 -1.27 -9.28
N ASN A 68 2.73 -0.80 -10.41
CA ASN A 68 3.22 0.58 -10.52
C ASN A 68 2.12 1.61 -10.28
N VAL A 69 2.49 2.76 -9.73
CA VAL A 69 1.60 3.93 -9.65
C VAL A 69 1.55 4.62 -11.01
N ASP A 70 0.35 4.88 -11.54
CA ASP A 70 0.21 5.51 -12.86
C ASP A 70 0.82 6.92 -12.84
N PRO A 71 1.76 7.24 -13.76
CA PRO A 71 2.47 8.52 -13.83
C PRO A 71 1.57 9.75 -13.94
N LYS A 72 0.34 9.59 -14.42
CA LYS A 72 -0.61 10.71 -14.47
C LYS A 72 -0.92 11.32 -13.09
N PHE A 73 -0.78 10.55 -12.00
CA PHE A 73 -1.03 11.06 -10.65
C PHE A 73 0.07 11.97 -10.11
N TYR A 74 1.25 11.98 -10.76
CA TYR A 74 2.34 12.90 -10.46
C TYR A 74 2.74 13.77 -11.68
N GLY A 75 1.84 13.84 -12.69
CA GLY A 75 1.96 14.80 -13.79
C GLY A 75 3.00 14.45 -14.85
N GLU A 76 3.42 13.20 -14.96
CA GLU A 76 4.41 12.75 -15.92
C GLU A 76 3.82 11.84 -17.00
N PRO A 77 4.41 11.82 -18.22
CA PRO A 77 4.07 10.83 -19.23
C PRO A 77 4.64 9.45 -18.83
N LYS A 78 4.02 8.38 -19.31
CA LYS A 78 4.62 7.04 -19.21
C LYS A 78 5.90 6.96 -20.03
N THR A 79 7.00 6.57 -19.41
CA THR A 79 8.34 6.44 -20.04
C THR A 79 8.80 5.00 -20.16
N ILE A 80 8.12 4.07 -19.47
CA ILE A 80 8.38 2.62 -19.54
C ILE A 80 7.25 1.91 -20.28
N ASP A 81 7.61 0.87 -21.03
CA ASP A 81 6.64 -0.02 -21.68
C ASP A 81 6.19 -1.08 -20.66
N SER A 82 5.17 -0.74 -19.91
CA SER A 82 4.57 -1.61 -18.88
C SER A 82 3.07 -1.43 -18.82
N ASP A 83 2.35 -2.54 -18.73
CA ASP A 83 0.91 -2.58 -18.47
C ASP A 83 0.60 -2.87 -16.99
N ASP A 84 1.63 -2.98 -16.13
CA ASP A 84 1.45 -3.29 -14.71
C ASP A 84 1.00 -2.07 -13.90
N TYR A 85 -0.20 -1.59 -14.21
CA TYR A 85 -0.87 -0.50 -13.52
C TYR A 85 -2.29 -0.91 -13.13
N HIS A 86 -2.78 -0.41 -12.01
CA HIS A 86 -4.15 -0.64 -11.57
C HIS A 86 -4.84 0.67 -11.19
N LEU A 87 -5.40 1.34 -12.20
CA LEU A 87 -5.95 2.69 -12.07
C LEU A 87 -6.99 2.83 -10.94
N GLN A 88 -7.93 1.89 -10.83
CA GLN A 88 -8.96 1.95 -9.79
C GLN A 88 -8.37 1.85 -8.40
N ARG A 89 -7.34 1.05 -8.24
CA ARG A 89 -6.60 0.93 -7.00
C ARG A 89 -5.88 2.23 -6.62
N ASP A 90 -5.23 2.89 -7.61
CA ASP A 90 -4.57 4.17 -7.38
C ASP A 90 -5.57 5.23 -6.90
N ILE A 91 -6.70 5.38 -7.60
CA ILE A 91 -7.77 6.34 -7.24
C ILE A 91 -8.29 6.06 -5.83
N PHE A 92 -8.59 4.80 -5.54
CA PHE A 92 -9.16 4.41 -4.26
C PHE A 92 -8.16 4.60 -3.11
N GLU A 93 -6.91 4.15 -3.26
CA GLU A 93 -5.91 4.31 -2.20
C GLU A 93 -5.49 5.76 -1.97
N LEU A 94 -5.47 6.62 -3.03
CA LEU A 94 -5.30 8.07 -2.86
C LEU A 94 -6.45 8.68 -2.04
N ALA A 95 -7.68 8.20 -2.24
CA ALA A 95 -8.82 8.63 -1.42
C ALA A 95 -8.70 8.14 0.03
N LEU A 96 -8.23 6.90 0.26
CA LEU A 96 -7.95 6.38 1.60
C LEU A 96 -6.90 7.21 2.32
N ILE A 97 -5.80 7.57 1.64
CA ILE A 97 -4.72 8.40 2.21
C ILE A 97 -5.29 9.76 2.63
N LYS A 98 -6.02 10.43 1.72
CA LYS A 98 -6.64 11.73 1.99
C LYS A 98 -7.56 11.70 3.21
N GLU A 99 -8.43 10.70 3.29
CA GLU A 99 -9.35 10.54 4.41
C GLU A 99 -8.63 10.14 5.71
N ALA A 100 -7.60 9.30 5.64
CA ALA A 100 -6.80 8.94 6.81
C ALA A 100 -6.10 10.16 7.42
N ILE A 101 -5.51 11.02 6.58
CA ILE A 101 -4.90 12.29 7.02
C ILE A 101 -5.96 13.19 7.67
N LYS A 102 -7.10 13.39 7.02
CA LYS A 102 -8.21 14.21 7.51
C LYS A 102 -8.74 13.72 8.86
N GLN A 103 -8.88 12.40 9.03
CA GLN A 103 -9.34 11.77 10.26
C GLN A 103 -8.21 11.48 11.26
N LYS A 104 -6.97 11.91 10.96
CA LYS A 104 -5.78 11.73 11.80
C LYS A 104 -5.49 10.27 12.15
N LYS A 105 -5.74 9.36 11.22
CA LYS A 105 -5.42 7.94 11.37
C LYS A 105 -3.96 7.71 10.99
N PRO A 106 -3.17 7.00 11.81
CA PRO A 106 -1.81 6.61 11.45
C PRO A 106 -1.79 5.76 10.19
N ILE A 107 -0.80 6.01 9.33
CA ILE A 107 -0.57 5.28 8.07
C ILE A 107 0.80 4.61 8.16
N PHE A 108 0.86 3.31 7.86
CA PHE A 108 2.08 2.56 7.60
C PHE A 108 2.08 2.12 6.14
N SER A 109 3.17 2.34 5.43
CA SER A 109 3.24 2.07 4.00
C SER A 109 4.44 1.19 3.65
N VAL A 110 4.25 0.28 2.70
CA VAL A 110 5.26 -0.69 2.27
C VAL A 110 5.36 -0.70 0.74
N CYS A 111 6.60 -0.64 0.21
CA CYS A 111 6.90 -0.75 -1.22
C CYS A 111 6.06 0.27 -2.04
N ARG A 112 5.22 -0.22 -2.97
CA ARG A 112 4.31 0.65 -3.74
C ARG A 112 3.46 1.56 -2.85
N GLY A 113 3.01 1.10 -1.68
CA GLY A 113 2.25 1.94 -0.75
C GLY A 113 3.01 3.19 -0.33
N THR A 114 4.34 3.10 -0.15
CA THR A 114 5.21 4.25 0.14
C THR A 114 5.35 5.16 -1.07
N GLN A 115 5.44 4.60 -2.26
CA GLN A 115 5.48 5.36 -3.51
C GLN A 115 4.19 6.17 -3.69
N LEU A 116 3.03 5.53 -3.51
CA LEU A 116 1.73 6.20 -3.62
C LEU A 116 1.55 7.27 -2.55
N PHE A 117 2.02 7.02 -1.33
CA PHE A 117 2.00 8.02 -0.26
C PHE A 117 2.86 9.25 -0.62
N ASN A 118 4.06 9.04 -1.20
CA ASN A 118 4.89 10.14 -1.71
C ASN A 118 4.14 10.97 -2.77
N VAL A 119 3.48 10.31 -3.72
CA VAL A 119 2.64 10.97 -4.74
C VAL A 119 1.48 11.75 -4.09
N ALA A 120 0.80 11.17 -3.11
CA ALA A 120 -0.27 11.85 -2.37
C ALA A 120 0.21 13.12 -1.64
N MET A 121 1.49 13.17 -1.26
CA MET A 121 2.14 14.34 -0.66
C MET A 121 2.71 15.33 -1.69
N GLY A 122 2.51 15.11 -2.98
CA GLY A 122 2.98 15.97 -4.07
C GLY A 122 4.37 15.64 -4.61
N GLY A 123 4.93 14.49 -4.24
CA GLY A 123 6.18 13.98 -4.79
C GLY A 123 6.00 13.30 -6.15
N THR A 124 7.13 13.04 -6.83
CA THR A 124 7.20 12.28 -8.08
C THR A 124 7.96 10.97 -7.88
N LEU A 125 7.96 10.09 -8.88
CA LEU A 125 8.62 8.79 -8.84
C LEU A 125 9.52 8.60 -10.05
N TYR A 126 10.64 7.91 -9.84
CA TYR A 126 11.35 7.25 -10.94
C TYR A 126 10.48 6.08 -11.39
N GLN A 127 10.15 6.03 -12.70
CA GLN A 127 9.28 4.98 -13.25
C GLN A 127 10.01 3.65 -13.39
N ASP A 128 11.34 3.70 -13.53
CA ASP A 128 12.23 2.55 -13.53
C ASP A 128 13.53 2.89 -12.80
N ILE A 129 14.08 1.92 -12.09
CA ILE A 129 15.36 2.03 -11.39
C ILE A 129 16.20 0.82 -11.79
N GLU A 130 17.29 1.09 -12.52
CA GLU A 130 18.25 0.07 -12.94
C GLU A 130 18.76 -0.73 -11.74
N ASP A 131 18.90 -2.04 -11.89
CA ASP A 131 19.40 -2.97 -10.87
C ASP A 131 18.59 -3.00 -9.54
N HIS A 132 17.36 -2.48 -9.53
CA HIS A 132 16.51 -2.50 -8.33
C HIS A 132 15.72 -3.80 -8.16
N TRP A 133 15.45 -4.52 -9.25
CA TRP A 133 14.72 -5.77 -9.21
C TRP A 133 15.58 -6.89 -8.62
N GLN A 134 15.06 -7.62 -7.65
CA GLN A 134 15.75 -8.79 -7.08
C GLN A 134 15.25 -10.10 -7.71
N ASP A 135 16.17 -10.95 -8.15
CA ASP A 135 15.90 -12.26 -8.75
C ASP A 135 15.79 -13.40 -7.70
N CYS A 136 15.45 -13.06 -6.47
CA CYS A 136 15.32 -14.02 -5.37
C CYS A 136 14.01 -13.83 -4.62
N SER A 137 13.70 -14.76 -3.70
CA SER A 137 12.50 -14.68 -2.88
C SER A 137 12.43 -13.34 -2.13
N ALA A 138 11.22 -12.78 -2.02
CA ALA A 138 10.96 -11.55 -1.27
C ALA A 138 11.32 -11.64 0.23
N GLU A 139 11.56 -12.84 0.74
CA GLU A 139 12.05 -13.06 2.11
C GLU A 139 13.54 -12.79 2.26
N TYR A 140 14.28 -12.68 1.13
CA TYR A 140 15.70 -12.36 1.14
C TYR A 140 15.91 -10.84 1.21
N THR A 141 16.72 -10.40 2.18
CA THR A 141 17.13 -9.00 2.30
C THR A 141 18.32 -8.74 1.37
N THR A 142 18.10 -8.04 0.27
CA THR A 142 19.14 -7.74 -0.73
C THR A 142 19.81 -6.39 -0.52
N GLN A 143 19.18 -5.49 0.22
CA GLN A 143 19.66 -4.13 0.43
C GLN A 143 19.78 -3.82 1.93
N ARG A 144 20.80 -3.03 2.27
CA ARG A 144 20.98 -2.52 3.63
C ARG A 144 20.29 -1.17 3.76
N LEU A 145 19.41 -1.05 4.75
CA LEU A 145 18.76 0.20 5.10
C LEU A 145 19.42 0.80 6.33
N VAL A 146 19.68 2.10 6.30
CA VAL A 146 20.15 2.87 7.46
C VAL A 146 19.05 3.83 7.87
N THR A 147 18.62 3.73 9.13
CA THR A 147 17.59 4.62 9.69
C THR A 147 18.26 5.73 10.50
N GLU A 148 17.69 6.94 10.41
CA GLU A 148 18.16 8.08 11.21
C GLU A 148 17.87 7.85 12.70
N PRO A 149 18.76 8.33 13.60
CA PRO A 149 18.51 8.32 15.04
C PRO A 149 17.21 9.07 15.37
N ASP A 150 16.58 8.72 16.49
CA ASP A 150 15.39 9.37 17.02
C ASP A 150 14.16 9.34 16.08
N THR A 151 14.09 8.36 15.20
CA THR A 151 12.91 8.10 14.34
C THR A 151 12.18 6.84 14.78
N VAL A 152 10.85 6.79 14.53
CA VAL A 152 10.02 5.61 14.85
C VAL A 152 10.57 4.35 14.17
N LEU A 153 11.09 4.45 12.95
CA LEU A 153 11.71 3.31 12.24
C LEU A 153 13.02 2.82 12.89
N ARG A 154 13.66 3.65 13.72
CA ARG A 154 14.88 3.24 14.43
C ARG A 154 14.56 2.51 15.73
N GLU A 155 13.38 2.78 16.30
CA GLU A 155 12.93 2.21 17.57
C GLU A 155 12.27 0.84 17.43
N ILE A 156 11.87 0.45 16.21
CA ILE A 156 11.28 -0.85 15.84
C ILE A 156 12.28 -1.71 15.09
#